data_d84b788ab4f1bbd0e2e2db0cbbb7fb16
#
_entry.id   d84b788ab4f1bbd0e2e2db0cbbb7fb16
#
_cell.length_a   1.000
_cell.length_b   1.000
_cell.length_c   1.000
_cell.angle_alpha   90.00
_cell.angle_beta   90.00
_cell.angle_gamma   90.00
#
_symmetry.space_group_name_H-M   'P 1'
#
loop_
_entity.id
_entity.type
_entity.pdbx_description
1 polymer ?
#
loop_
_entity_poly.entity_id
_entity_poly.type
_entity_poly.pdbx_seq_one_letter_code
_entity_poly.pdbx_strand_id
1 'polypeptide(L)'
;MSVTDELLANNEAYAASFSGPLPLPPAKQVAVVACMDARINVYGVLGLAEGEAHVIRNAGGVITEDEIRSLTISQRLLGTKEIILIHHTDCGMVTFTDDGFKADIEKDTGIKPAWESEAFPDAEADVRQSINRIKASPFIPLKDSVRGFVFDVATGRLNEVA
;
A
#
# COMPACT_ATOMS: atom_id res chain seq x y z
N MET A 1 -3.17 2.80 31.17
CA MET A 1 -2.98 1.78 30.11
C MET A 1 -3.01 2.51 28.78
N SER A 2 -1.99 2.33 27.98
CA SER A 2 -1.92 2.94 26.65
C SER A 2 -2.70 2.08 25.64
N VAL A 3 -3.04 2.64 24.47
CA VAL A 3 -3.60 1.86 23.35
C VAL A 3 -2.63 0.71 22.96
N THR A 4 -1.33 0.96 23.04
CA THR A 4 -0.32 -0.08 22.76
C THR A 4 -0.43 -1.25 23.74
N ASP A 5 -0.66 -0.99 25.02
CA ASP A 5 -0.81 -2.06 26.03
C ASP A 5 -2.05 -2.92 25.74
N GLU A 6 -3.15 -2.28 25.34
CA GLU A 6 -4.36 -2.98 24.90
C GLU A 6 -4.10 -3.88 23.70
N LEU A 7 -3.42 -3.35 22.67
CA LEU A 7 -3.11 -4.10 21.46
C LEU A 7 -2.13 -5.28 21.72
N LEU A 8 -1.20 -5.11 22.65
CA LEU A 8 -0.31 -6.19 23.06
C LEU A 8 -1.06 -7.29 23.81
N ALA A 9 -2.04 -6.93 24.65
CA ALA A 9 -2.90 -7.93 25.29
C ALA A 9 -3.72 -8.74 24.27
N ASN A 10 -4.18 -8.10 23.18
CA ASN A 10 -4.85 -8.81 22.09
C ASN A 10 -3.92 -9.79 21.38
N ASN A 11 -2.61 -9.48 21.28
CA ASN A 11 -1.63 -10.39 20.68
C ASN A 11 -1.49 -11.71 21.44
N GLU A 12 -1.66 -11.72 22.76
CA GLU A 12 -1.64 -12.95 23.54
C GLU A 12 -2.74 -13.94 23.09
N ALA A 13 -3.95 -13.45 22.83
CA ALA A 13 -5.04 -14.26 22.31
C ALA A 13 -4.78 -14.75 20.87
N TYR A 14 -4.22 -13.89 20.02
CA TYR A 14 -3.83 -14.26 18.66
C TYR A 14 -2.75 -15.37 18.68
N ALA A 15 -1.70 -15.20 19.48
CA ALA A 15 -0.61 -16.17 19.60
C ALA A 15 -1.09 -17.55 20.09
N ALA A 16 -2.06 -17.56 21.00
CA ALA A 16 -2.62 -18.80 21.53
C ALA A 16 -3.35 -19.66 20.48
N SER A 17 -3.88 -19.03 19.43
CA SER A 17 -4.58 -19.72 18.32
C SER A 17 -3.80 -19.72 17.00
N PHE A 18 -2.55 -19.26 17.02
CA PHE A 18 -1.73 -19.15 15.80
C PHE A 18 -1.37 -20.54 15.24
N SER A 19 -1.63 -20.74 13.97
CA SER A 19 -1.43 -22.03 13.27
C SER A 19 -0.13 -22.11 12.47
N GLY A 20 0.80 -21.16 12.67
CA GLY A 20 2.11 -21.18 11.99
C GLY A 20 3.07 -22.27 12.53
N PRO A 21 4.31 -22.34 11.98
CA PRO A 21 4.89 -21.41 11.03
C PRO A 21 4.33 -21.53 9.61
N LEU A 22 4.34 -20.41 8.88
CA LEU A 22 3.94 -20.34 7.48
C LEU A 22 5.17 -20.26 6.56
N PRO A 23 5.10 -20.74 5.29
CA PRO A 23 6.18 -20.58 4.33
C PRO A 23 6.55 -19.12 4.10
N LEU A 24 7.84 -18.85 3.87
CA LEU A 24 8.33 -17.49 3.62
C LEU A 24 7.78 -16.88 2.32
N PRO A 25 7.76 -17.58 1.17
CA PRO A 25 7.16 -17.04 -0.05
C PRO A 25 5.64 -16.97 0.06
N PRO A 26 5.00 -15.87 -0.41
CA PRO A 26 3.55 -15.75 -0.38
C PRO A 26 2.89 -16.77 -1.30
N ALA A 27 1.91 -17.52 -0.75
CA ALA A 27 1.32 -18.67 -1.43
C ALA A 27 0.59 -18.32 -2.73
N LYS A 28 -0.01 -17.14 -2.83
CA LYS A 28 -0.69 -16.67 -4.05
C LYS A 28 0.21 -15.93 -5.02
N GLN A 29 1.49 -15.77 -4.69
CA GLN A 29 2.48 -15.11 -5.54
C GLN A 29 2.06 -13.69 -6.00
N VAL A 30 1.37 -12.96 -5.15
CA VAL A 30 0.87 -11.60 -5.41
C VAL A 30 1.42 -10.61 -4.38
N ALA A 31 1.73 -9.41 -4.85
CA ALA A 31 2.04 -8.26 -4.01
C ALA A 31 0.95 -7.19 -4.16
N VAL A 32 0.50 -6.67 -3.05
CA VAL A 32 -0.52 -5.61 -2.99
C VAL A 32 0.12 -4.35 -2.44
N VAL A 33 -0.08 -3.22 -3.11
CA VAL A 33 0.26 -1.89 -2.57
C VAL A 33 -1.03 -1.12 -2.37
N ALA A 34 -1.32 -0.73 -1.15
CA ALA A 34 -2.56 -0.07 -0.77
C ALA A 34 -2.32 1.20 0.06
N CYS A 35 -3.29 2.11 0.05
CA CYS A 35 -3.30 3.22 0.98
C CYS A 35 -3.35 2.71 2.43
N MET A 36 -2.69 3.45 3.32
CA MET A 36 -2.69 3.18 4.76
C MET A 36 -4.00 3.51 5.47
N ASP A 37 -5.00 4.03 4.75
CA ASP A 37 -6.28 4.44 5.32
C ASP A 37 -6.88 3.34 6.20
N ALA A 38 -7.27 3.71 7.42
CA ALA A 38 -7.74 2.78 8.44
C ALA A 38 -9.05 2.06 8.04
N ARG A 39 -9.79 2.58 7.07
CA ARG A 39 -11.04 1.99 6.56
C ARG A 39 -10.82 0.85 5.57
N ILE A 40 -9.57 0.65 5.07
CA ILE A 40 -9.26 -0.42 4.12
C ILE A 40 -8.69 -1.62 4.88
N ASN A 41 -9.46 -2.69 4.95
CA ASN A 41 -8.98 -3.99 5.39
C ASN A 41 -8.58 -4.82 4.16
N VAL A 42 -7.33 -4.73 3.75
CA VAL A 42 -6.83 -5.38 2.53
C VAL A 42 -7.09 -6.88 2.52
N TYR A 43 -6.85 -7.55 3.64
CA TYR A 43 -7.09 -9.00 3.74
C TYR A 43 -8.57 -9.34 3.55
N GLY A 44 -9.45 -8.60 4.23
CA GLY A 44 -10.90 -8.81 4.11
C GLY A 44 -11.43 -8.49 2.71
N VAL A 45 -10.99 -7.37 2.12
CA VAL A 45 -11.41 -6.93 0.78
C VAL A 45 -11.05 -7.94 -0.31
N LEU A 46 -9.86 -8.53 -0.22
CA LEU A 46 -9.36 -9.48 -1.22
C LEU A 46 -9.56 -10.95 -0.84
N GLY A 47 -10.13 -11.24 0.34
CA GLY A 47 -10.31 -12.60 0.83
C GLY A 47 -8.98 -13.32 1.06
N LEU A 48 -7.96 -12.60 1.51
CA LEU A 48 -6.63 -13.15 1.78
C LEU A 48 -6.53 -13.72 3.20
N ALA A 49 -5.90 -14.87 3.32
CA ALA A 49 -5.41 -15.40 4.58
C ALA A 49 -3.95 -14.98 4.80
N GLU A 50 -3.47 -15.18 6.03
CA GLU A 50 -2.06 -14.96 6.39
C GLU A 50 -1.14 -15.85 5.55
N GLY A 51 -0.03 -15.30 5.10
CA GLY A 51 0.95 -16.00 4.27
C GLY A 51 0.61 -16.08 2.78
N GLU A 52 -0.52 -15.52 2.32
CA GLU A 52 -0.94 -15.62 0.93
C GLU A 52 -0.41 -14.52 0.01
N ALA A 53 -0.14 -13.33 0.54
CA ALA A 53 0.30 -12.17 -0.24
C ALA A 53 1.31 -11.31 0.52
N HIS A 54 2.14 -10.57 -0.20
CA HIS A 54 2.80 -9.40 0.37
C HIS A 54 1.82 -8.23 0.36
N VAL A 55 1.72 -7.50 1.47
CA VAL A 55 0.89 -6.31 1.59
C VAL A 55 1.76 -5.14 2.03
N ILE A 56 1.91 -4.16 1.15
CA ILE A 56 2.69 -2.94 1.35
C ILE A 56 1.70 -1.79 1.50
N ARG A 57 1.86 -0.94 2.50
CA ARG A 57 0.96 0.20 2.73
C ARG A 57 1.74 1.48 3.00
N ASN A 58 1.28 2.56 2.39
CA ASN A 58 1.79 3.91 2.65
C ASN A 58 0.68 4.96 2.54
N ALA A 59 1.02 6.22 2.77
CA ALA A 59 0.10 7.32 2.54
C ALA A 59 -0.26 7.42 1.05
N GLY A 60 -1.51 7.15 0.72
CA GLY A 60 -2.05 7.21 -0.63
C GLY A 60 -1.94 5.93 -1.46
N GLY A 61 -1.18 4.93 -1.04
CA GLY A 61 -0.90 3.75 -1.86
C GLY A 61 -0.04 4.06 -3.08
N VAL A 62 0.74 5.14 -3.03
CA VAL A 62 1.58 5.63 -4.13
C VAL A 62 2.81 4.77 -4.35
N ILE A 63 3.34 4.80 -5.58
CA ILE A 63 4.58 4.10 -5.92
C ILE A 63 5.74 5.09 -5.87
N THR A 64 6.54 5.01 -4.83
CA THR A 64 7.80 5.73 -4.67
C THR A 64 8.99 4.78 -4.88
N GLU A 65 10.20 5.27 -4.67
CA GLU A 65 11.41 4.43 -4.77
C GLU A 65 11.38 3.26 -3.79
N ASP A 66 10.78 3.44 -2.60
CA ASP A 66 10.70 2.36 -1.62
C ASP A 66 9.74 1.25 -2.06
N GLU A 67 8.62 1.58 -2.68
CA GLU A 67 7.70 0.59 -3.24
C GLU A 67 8.34 -0.16 -4.43
N ILE A 68 9.08 0.55 -5.29
CA ILE A 68 9.86 -0.10 -6.35
C ILE A 68 10.89 -1.07 -5.76
N ARG A 69 11.63 -0.65 -4.73
CA ARG A 69 12.56 -1.51 -3.99
C ARG A 69 11.86 -2.75 -3.42
N SER A 70 10.76 -2.55 -2.74
CA SER A 70 9.99 -3.61 -2.09
C SER A 70 9.38 -4.60 -3.10
N LEU A 71 8.82 -4.10 -4.20
CA LEU A 71 8.28 -4.95 -5.27
C LEU A 71 9.39 -5.72 -6.00
N THR A 72 10.55 -5.12 -6.17
CA THR A 72 11.73 -5.79 -6.75
C THR A 72 12.16 -6.97 -5.88
N ILE A 73 12.25 -6.78 -4.56
CA ILE A 73 12.56 -7.85 -3.61
C ILE A 73 11.48 -8.92 -3.63
N SER A 74 10.22 -8.50 -3.60
CA SER A 74 9.04 -9.38 -3.63
C SER A 74 9.10 -10.35 -4.82
N GLN A 75 9.40 -9.86 -6.01
CA GLN A 75 9.48 -10.70 -7.20
C GLN A 75 10.77 -11.51 -7.29
N ARG A 76 11.93 -10.85 -7.13
CA ARG A 76 13.23 -11.51 -7.38
C ARG A 76 13.64 -12.51 -6.32
N LEU A 77 13.31 -12.26 -5.07
CA LEU A 77 13.72 -13.09 -3.94
C LEU A 77 12.60 -13.96 -3.38
N LEU A 78 11.34 -13.54 -3.52
CA LEU A 78 10.21 -14.17 -2.84
C LEU A 78 9.12 -14.68 -3.79
N GLY A 79 9.35 -14.58 -5.10
CA GLY A 79 8.60 -15.30 -6.12
C GLY A 79 7.22 -14.76 -6.46
N THR A 80 6.90 -13.51 -6.10
CA THR A 80 5.63 -12.91 -6.54
C THR A 80 5.66 -12.63 -8.04
N LYS A 81 4.48 -12.64 -8.67
CA LYS A 81 4.34 -12.49 -10.13
C LYS A 81 3.36 -11.38 -10.52
N GLU A 82 2.36 -11.15 -9.67
CA GLU A 82 1.30 -10.18 -9.92
C GLU A 82 1.38 -9.03 -8.93
N ILE A 83 0.96 -7.84 -9.38
CA ILE A 83 0.91 -6.63 -8.56
C ILE A 83 -0.49 -6.05 -8.62
N ILE A 84 -1.06 -5.78 -7.46
CA ILE A 84 -2.35 -5.10 -7.27
C ILE A 84 -2.10 -3.77 -6.58
N LEU A 85 -2.63 -2.67 -7.15
CA LEU A 85 -2.61 -1.35 -6.55
C LEU A 85 -4.02 -0.97 -6.10
N ILE A 86 -4.14 -0.45 -4.87
CA ILE A 86 -5.43 -0.05 -4.29
C ILE A 86 -5.34 1.37 -3.75
N HIS A 87 -5.97 2.30 -4.46
CA HIS A 87 -6.34 3.62 -3.95
C HIS A 87 -7.78 3.55 -3.42
N HIS A 88 -8.33 4.66 -2.93
CA HIS A 88 -9.70 4.67 -2.42
C HIS A 88 -10.38 6.02 -2.60
N THR A 89 -11.69 6.02 -2.53
CA THR A 89 -12.49 7.24 -2.47
C THR A 89 -12.28 7.96 -1.14
N ASP A 90 -12.55 9.26 -1.09
CA ASP A 90 -12.41 10.08 0.11
C ASP A 90 -11.01 9.98 0.75
N CYS A 91 -9.98 10.00 -0.10
CA CYS A 91 -8.59 9.91 0.35
C CYS A 91 -8.07 11.25 0.83
N GLY A 92 -7.37 11.26 1.98
CA GLY A 92 -6.71 12.46 2.49
C GLY A 92 -5.68 13.07 1.53
N MET A 93 -5.12 12.28 0.63
CA MET A 93 -4.11 12.72 -0.34
C MET A 93 -4.65 13.69 -1.41
N VAL A 94 -5.96 13.80 -1.57
CA VAL A 94 -6.59 14.79 -2.47
C VAL A 94 -6.91 16.12 -1.79
N THR A 95 -6.67 16.24 -0.48
CA THR A 95 -7.08 17.39 0.33
C THR A 95 -6.01 18.47 0.47
N PHE A 96 -4.79 18.22 0.03
CA PHE A 96 -3.65 19.13 0.16
C PHE A 96 -2.76 19.09 -1.08
N THR A 97 -1.82 20.02 -1.18
CA THR A 97 -0.78 20.05 -2.21
C THR A 97 0.58 19.77 -1.57
N ASP A 98 1.51 19.18 -2.32
CA ASP A 98 2.87 18.91 -1.84
C ASP A 98 3.57 20.17 -1.37
N ASP A 99 3.52 21.23 -2.17
CA ASP A 99 4.16 22.53 -1.83
C ASP A 99 3.55 23.15 -0.57
N GLY A 100 2.22 23.14 -0.44
CA GLY A 100 1.54 23.68 0.73
C GLY A 100 1.90 22.92 2.01
N PHE A 101 1.88 21.61 1.96
CA PHE A 101 2.22 20.77 3.11
C PHE A 101 3.71 20.91 3.52
N LYS A 102 4.62 20.91 2.54
CA LYS A 102 6.05 21.13 2.81
C LYS A 102 6.32 22.50 3.40
N ALA A 103 5.61 23.54 2.93
CA ALA A 103 5.73 24.89 3.50
C ALA A 103 5.23 24.96 4.95
N ASP A 104 4.16 24.26 5.29
CA ASP A 104 3.64 24.19 6.66
C ASP A 104 4.65 23.50 7.60
N ILE A 105 5.26 22.40 7.15
CA ILE A 105 6.30 21.71 7.92
C ILE A 105 7.53 22.61 8.11
N GLU A 106 7.96 23.29 7.05
CA GLU A 106 9.11 24.22 7.14
C GLU A 106 8.85 25.37 8.12
N LYS A 107 7.64 25.91 8.10
CA LYS A 107 7.22 26.95 9.03
C LYS A 107 7.26 26.49 10.49
N ASP A 108 6.87 25.25 10.74
CA ASP A 108 6.81 24.68 12.08
C ASP A 108 8.19 24.24 12.60
N THR A 109 8.99 23.63 11.74
CA THR A 109 10.27 23.00 12.12
C THR A 109 11.51 23.78 11.75
N GLY A 110 11.41 24.75 10.84
CA GLY A 110 12.54 25.45 10.23
C GLY A 110 13.24 24.66 9.12
N ILE A 111 12.76 23.46 8.77
CA ILE A 111 13.39 22.57 7.79
C ILE A 111 12.37 22.15 6.74
N LYS A 112 12.66 22.44 5.47
CA LYS A 112 11.85 21.95 4.35
C LYS A 112 12.14 20.47 4.09
N PRO A 113 11.14 19.57 4.08
CA PRO A 113 11.36 18.16 3.75
C PRO A 113 11.93 17.97 2.35
N ALA A 114 12.89 17.07 2.22
CA ALA A 114 13.49 16.72 0.93
C ALA A 114 12.63 15.72 0.12
N TRP A 115 11.76 14.96 0.82
CA TRP A 115 10.84 14.03 0.18
C TRP A 115 9.60 14.73 -0.36
N GLU A 116 8.94 14.12 -1.34
CA GLU A 116 7.64 14.54 -1.84
C GLU A 116 6.53 13.81 -1.10
N SER A 117 5.43 14.52 -0.79
CA SER A 117 4.25 13.92 -0.14
C SER A 117 3.47 13.03 -1.09
N GLU A 118 3.64 13.23 -2.40
CA GLU A 118 2.94 12.52 -3.47
C GLU A 118 1.42 12.72 -3.44
N ALA A 119 0.95 13.90 -3.00
CA ALA A 119 -0.45 14.27 -3.09
C ALA A 119 -0.95 14.25 -4.55
N PHE A 120 -2.19 13.90 -4.75
CA PHE A 120 -2.77 13.79 -6.09
C PHE A 120 -4.19 14.37 -6.11
N PRO A 121 -4.61 15.03 -7.23
CA PRO A 121 -5.95 15.59 -7.35
C PRO A 121 -7.02 14.53 -7.68
N ASP A 122 -6.62 13.38 -8.24
CA ASP A 122 -7.51 12.35 -8.75
C ASP A 122 -6.91 10.96 -8.50
N ALA A 123 -7.65 10.13 -7.77
CA ALA A 123 -7.19 8.79 -7.39
C ALA A 123 -7.00 7.87 -8.60
N GLU A 124 -7.89 7.92 -9.60
CA GLU A 124 -7.77 7.07 -10.79
C GLU A 124 -6.57 7.46 -11.65
N ALA A 125 -6.32 8.76 -11.79
CA ALA A 125 -5.15 9.25 -12.52
C ALA A 125 -3.86 8.82 -11.84
N ASP A 126 -3.81 8.85 -10.50
CA ASP A 126 -2.64 8.40 -9.76
C ASP A 126 -2.43 6.88 -9.83
N VAL A 127 -3.50 6.09 -9.84
CA VAL A 127 -3.42 4.64 -10.11
C VAL A 127 -2.74 4.38 -11.45
N ARG A 128 -3.16 5.06 -12.52
CA ARG A 128 -2.55 4.91 -13.85
C ARG A 128 -1.09 5.33 -13.87
N GLN A 129 -0.76 6.44 -13.22
CA GLN A 129 0.62 6.91 -13.07
C GLN A 129 1.47 5.89 -12.30
N SER A 130 0.95 5.32 -11.23
CA SER A 130 1.61 4.31 -10.43
C SER A 130 1.91 3.04 -11.25
N ILE A 131 0.96 2.57 -12.05
CA ILE A 131 1.16 1.44 -12.98
C ILE A 131 2.27 1.77 -13.97
N ASN A 132 2.28 2.99 -14.53
CA ASN A 132 3.30 3.42 -15.47
C ASN A 132 4.70 3.46 -14.82
N ARG A 133 4.81 3.92 -13.57
CA ARG A 133 6.08 3.89 -12.82
C ARG A 133 6.61 2.47 -12.64
N ILE A 134 5.75 1.53 -12.31
CA ILE A 134 6.14 0.10 -12.18
C ILE A 134 6.62 -0.43 -13.54
N LYS A 135 5.84 -0.19 -14.60
CA LYS A 135 6.17 -0.67 -15.96
C LYS A 135 7.45 -0.06 -16.51
N ALA A 136 7.76 1.18 -16.15
CA ALA A 136 8.98 1.87 -16.56
C ALA A 136 10.22 1.43 -15.76
N SER A 137 10.07 0.80 -14.61
CA SER A 137 11.21 0.38 -13.78
C SER A 137 11.97 -0.78 -14.44
N PRO A 138 13.30 -0.64 -14.64
CA PRO A 138 14.10 -1.75 -15.14
C PRO A 138 14.35 -2.85 -14.10
N PHE A 139 14.02 -2.60 -12.83
CA PHE A 139 14.33 -3.50 -11.72
C PHE A 139 13.26 -4.56 -11.48
N ILE A 140 11.99 -4.25 -11.79
CA ILE A 140 10.87 -5.16 -11.67
C ILE A 140 10.79 -6.04 -12.91
N PRO A 141 11.01 -7.35 -12.79
CA PRO A 141 11.11 -8.22 -13.98
C PRO A 141 9.76 -8.61 -14.59
N LEU A 142 8.72 -8.83 -13.77
CA LEU A 142 7.42 -9.30 -14.23
C LEU A 142 6.38 -8.18 -14.18
N LYS A 143 5.88 -7.77 -15.33
CA LYS A 143 5.00 -6.61 -15.49
C LYS A 143 3.72 -6.92 -16.28
N ASP A 144 3.46 -8.19 -16.57
CA ASP A 144 2.32 -8.61 -17.39
C ASP A 144 1.00 -8.46 -16.63
N SER A 145 1.03 -8.64 -15.30
CA SER A 145 -0.13 -8.47 -14.44
C SER A 145 0.15 -7.39 -13.39
N VAL A 146 -0.07 -6.14 -13.77
CA VAL A 146 -0.06 -4.97 -12.88
C VAL A 146 -1.42 -4.31 -13.04
N ARG A 147 -2.28 -4.47 -12.05
CA ARG A 147 -3.68 -4.01 -12.08
C ARG A 147 -3.96 -3.01 -10.96
N GLY A 148 -4.75 -2.00 -11.25
CA GLY A 148 -5.04 -0.91 -10.34
C GLY A 148 -6.53 -0.71 -10.08
N PHE A 149 -6.86 -0.42 -8.83
CA PHE A 149 -8.23 -0.34 -8.34
C PHE A 149 -8.42 0.90 -7.46
N VAL A 150 -9.65 1.38 -7.42
CA VAL A 150 -10.13 2.34 -6.42
C VAL A 150 -11.17 1.65 -5.54
N PHE A 151 -10.87 1.57 -4.25
CA PHE A 151 -11.78 1.05 -3.23
C PHE A 151 -12.80 2.12 -2.84
N ASP A 152 -14.06 1.80 -2.92
CA ASP A 152 -15.13 2.69 -2.47
C ASP A 152 -15.37 2.48 -0.97
N VAL A 153 -15.00 3.48 -0.17
CA VAL A 153 -15.13 3.40 1.31
C VAL A 153 -16.58 3.39 1.80
N ALA A 154 -17.55 3.75 0.94
CA ALA A 154 -18.96 3.71 1.29
C ALA A 154 -19.61 2.34 1.01
N THR A 155 -19.12 1.61 0.03
CA THR A 155 -19.75 0.35 -0.43
C THR A 155 -18.88 -0.89 -0.25
N GLY A 156 -17.57 -0.73 -0.05
CA GLY A 156 -16.60 -1.84 0.03
C GLY A 156 -16.26 -2.46 -1.33
N ARG A 157 -16.63 -1.84 -2.44
CA ARG A 157 -16.33 -2.34 -3.78
C ARG A 157 -14.96 -1.90 -4.25
N LEU A 158 -14.26 -2.79 -4.95
CA LEU A 158 -13.10 -2.47 -5.77
C LEU A 158 -13.55 -2.21 -7.20
N ASN A 159 -13.26 -1.00 -7.70
CA ASN A 159 -13.51 -0.62 -9.07
C ASN A 159 -12.19 -0.60 -9.82
N GLU A 160 -12.08 -1.43 -10.85
CA GLU A 160 -10.86 -1.51 -11.65
C GLU A 160 -10.71 -0.26 -12.52
N VAL A 161 -9.50 0.28 -12.51
CA VAL A 161 -9.14 1.48 -13.28
C VAL A 161 -8.29 1.10 -14.48
N ALA A 162 -7.37 0.18 -14.27
CA ALA A 162 -6.43 -0.27 -15.31
C ALA A 162 -5.74 -1.59 -14.93
#